data_0cf01e4ceb4252ee73d62de4144984db
#
_entry.id   0cf01e4ceb4252ee73d62de4144984db
#
_cell.length_a   1.000
_cell.length_b   1.000
_cell.length_c   1.000
_cell.angle_alpha   90.00
_cell.angle_beta   90.00
_cell.angle_gamma   90.00
#
_symmetry.space_group_name_H-M   'P 1'
#
loop_
_entity.id
_entity.type
_entity.pdbx_description
1 polymer ?
#
loop_
_entity_poly.entity_id
_entity_poly.type
_entity_poly.pdbx_seq_one_letter_code
_entity_poly.pdbx_strand_id
1 'polypeptide(L)'
;PQPSMNRDRRMSEPFTNKEKILAREEHQAKTVYNSGQNEIKQLQKDPNMDKYDQIGMYPKVRRLIAIGDLHGDLAITLTSLRLAKVIPDNIYPYNVNQISWCGGDTWVIQLGDQIDRCRPDNWSKNCIEDLNDVTEDEGNNMMIIQIFQKLDVMAKAHGGRVLGMLGNHELMNVDKDFRYVSPQE
;
A
#
# COMPACT_ATOMS: atom_id res chain seq x y z
N PRO A 1 -32.96 66.09 -21.62
CA PRO A 1 -31.70 65.62 -21.10
C PRO A 1 -31.89 64.24 -20.46
N GLN A 2 -31.33 63.25 -21.13
CA GLN A 2 -31.30 61.91 -20.60
C GLN A 2 -29.99 61.74 -19.80
N PRO A 3 -29.98 60.98 -18.66
CA PRO A 3 -28.78 60.70 -17.95
C PRO A 3 -28.07 59.50 -18.62
N SER A 4 -26.76 59.63 -18.82
CA SER A 4 -25.84 58.63 -19.34
C SER A 4 -25.72 57.45 -18.39
N MET A 5 -25.99 56.24 -18.88
CA MET A 5 -25.64 54.98 -18.21
C MET A 5 -24.12 54.81 -18.18
N ASN A 6 -23.54 54.98 -17.02
CA ASN A 6 -22.17 54.58 -16.74
C ASN A 6 -22.16 53.05 -16.51
N ARG A 7 -21.68 52.29 -17.47
CA ARG A 7 -21.42 50.83 -17.29
C ARG A 7 -20.08 50.69 -16.59
N ASP A 8 -20.11 50.51 -15.28
CA ASP A 8 -18.96 50.02 -14.53
C ASP A 8 -18.52 48.66 -15.09
N ARG A 9 -17.48 48.65 -15.90
CA ARG A 9 -16.69 47.46 -16.17
C ARG A 9 -15.87 47.18 -14.91
N ARG A 10 -16.34 46.32 -14.04
CA ARG A 10 -15.47 45.66 -13.07
C ARG A 10 -14.44 44.87 -13.84
N MET A 11 -13.23 45.39 -13.94
CA MET A 11 -12.06 44.64 -14.37
C MET A 11 -11.82 43.62 -13.26
N SER A 12 -11.94 42.33 -13.57
CA SER A 12 -11.54 41.25 -12.67
C SER A 12 -10.04 41.41 -12.38
N GLU A 13 -9.71 41.58 -11.11
CA GLU A 13 -8.30 41.63 -10.67
C GLU A 13 -7.57 40.36 -11.13
N PRO A 14 -6.33 40.49 -11.58
CA PRO A 14 -5.56 39.32 -12.03
C PRO A 14 -5.27 38.40 -10.82
N PHE A 15 -5.52 37.11 -10.99
CA PHE A 15 -5.24 36.08 -9.97
C PHE A 15 -3.84 36.25 -9.38
N THR A 16 -3.75 36.18 -8.06
CA THR A 16 -2.48 36.19 -7.35
C THR A 16 -1.64 34.97 -7.72
N ASN A 17 -0.33 35.04 -7.54
CA ASN A 17 0.55 33.90 -7.81
C ASN A 17 0.15 32.65 -7.01
N LYS A 18 -0.38 32.83 -5.79
CA LYS A 18 -0.87 31.75 -4.94
C LYS A 18 -2.11 31.06 -5.53
N GLU A 19 -3.05 31.82 -6.06
CA GLU A 19 -4.25 31.29 -6.73
C GLU A 19 -3.91 30.54 -8.01
N LYS A 20 -2.91 31.02 -8.77
CA LYS A 20 -2.42 30.32 -9.96
C LYS A 20 -1.73 29.00 -9.64
N ILE A 21 -1.01 28.92 -8.52
CA ILE A 21 -0.38 27.67 -8.05
C ILE A 21 -1.47 26.70 -7.63
N LEU A 22 -2.40 27.09 -6.79
CA LEU A 22 -3.52 26.25 -6.34
C LEU A 22 -4.34 25.71 -7.52
N ALA A 23 -4.68 26.57 -8.50
CA ALA A 23 -5.41 26.15 -9.69
C ALA A 23 -4.62 25.12 -10.55
N ARG A 24 -3.28 25.22 -10.59
CA ARG A 24 -2.43 24.22 -11.24
C ARG A 24 -2.42 22.88 -10.50
N GLU A 25 -2.29 22.93 -9.19
CA GLU A 25 -2.30 21.71 -8.34
C GLU A 25 -3.65 21.00 -8.43
N GLU A 26 -4.76 21.73 -8.36
CA GLU A 26 -6.11 21.17 -8.57
C GLU A 26 -6.28 20.56 -9.98
N HIS A 27 -5.74 21.21 -11.00
CA HIS A 27 -5.81 20.71 -12.37
C HIS A 27 -4.98 19.44 -12.52
N GLN A 28 -3.77 19.38 -11.95
CA GLN A 28 -2.95 18.20 -11.94
C GLN A 28 -3.61 17.04 -11.17
N ALA A 29 -4.15 17.30 -9.99
CA ALA A 29 -4.87 16.30 -9.20
C ALA A 29 -6.07 15.72 -9.97
N LYS A 30 -6.88 16.56 -10.64
CA LYS A 30 -7.98 16.12 -11.50
C LYS A 30 -7.50 15.30 -12.69
N THR A 31 -6.38 15.67 -13.30
CA THR A 31 -5.82 14.94 -14.43
C THR A 31 -5.34 13.56 -14.02
N VAL A 32 -4.62 13.45 -12.88
CA VAL A 32 -4.19 12.18 -12.30
C VAL A 32 -5.39 11.30 -11.92
N TYR A 33 -6.40 11.88 -11.28
CA TYR A 33 -7.64 11.17 -10.93
C TYR A 33 -8.35 10.61 -12.18
N ASN A 34 -8.50 11.43 -13.23
CA ASN A 34 -9.18 11.02 -14.45
C ASN A 34 -8.37 9.97 -15.25
N SER A 35 -7.03 10.06 -15.27
CA SER A 35 -6.19 9.03 -15.88
C SER A 35 -6.32 7.70 -15.14
N GLY A 36 -6.27 7.72 -13.80
CA GLY A 36 -6.50 6.53 -12.98
C GLY A 36 -7.86 5.89 -13.21
N GLN A 37 -8.93 6.69 -13.32
CA GLN A 37 -10.27 6.19 -13.63
C GLN A 37 -10.34 5.53 -15.03
N ASN A 38 -9.60 6.04 -16.00
CA ASN A 38 -9.54 5.46 -17.35
C ASN A 38 -8.73 4.15 -17.36
N GLU A 39 -7.64 4.07 -16.61
CA GLU A 39 -6.88 2.83 -16.42
C GLU A 39 -7.73 1.76 -15.72
N ILE A 40 -8.45 2.11 -14.66
CA ILE A 40 -9.40 1.21 -14.00
C ILE A 40 -10.44 0.68 -14.99
N LYS A 41 -11.02 1.54 -15.86
CA LYS A 41 -11.95 1.10 -16.89
C LYS A 41 -11.34 0.18 -17.94
N GLN A 42 -10.05 0.31 -18.23
CA GLN A 42 -9.34 -0.61 -19.14
C GLN A 42 -9.06 -1.94 -18.45
N LEU A 43 -8.59 -1.93 -17.20
CA LEU A 43 -8.37 -3.13 -16.39
C LEU A 43 -9.65 -3.93 -16.18
N GLN A 44 -10.80 -3.27 -16.03
CA GLN A 44 -12.12 -3.92 -15.95
C GLN A 44 -12.49 -4.76 -17.17
N LYS A 45 -11.72 -4.68 -18.26
CA LYS A 45 -11.92 -5.48 -19.47
C LYS A 45 -11.03 -6.73 -19.53
N ASP A 46 -10.09 -6.88 -18.60
CA ASP A 46 -9.25 -8.07 -18.54
C ASP A 46 -10.05 -9.24 -17.93
N PRO A 47 -10.35 -10.29 -18.71
CA PRO A 47 -11.12 -11.43 -18.23
C PRO A 47 -10.39 -12.27 -17.18
N ASN A 48 -9.07 -12.06 -16.99
CA ASN A 48 -8.25 -12.79 -16.03
C ASN A 48 -8.19 -12.10 -14.67
N MET A 49 -8.68 -10.86 -14.56
CA MET A 49 -8.67 -10.10 -13.31
C MET A 49 -9.93 -10.42 -12.50
N ASP A 50 -9.75 -10.65 -11.21
CA ASP A 50 -10.88 -10.80 -10.29
C ASP A 50 -11.74 -9.53 -10.33
N LYS A 51 -13.03 -9.70 -10.53
CA LYS A 51 -13.97 -8.58 -10.69
C LYS A 51 -13.97 -7.61 -9.49
N TYR A 52 -13.62 -8.07 -8.31
CA TYR A 52 -13.55 -7.24 -7.10
C TYR A 52 -12.23 -6.45 -7.03
N ASP A 53 -11.12 -7.04 -7.46
CA ASP A 53 -9.82 -6.37 -7.52
C ASP A 53 -9.85 -5.16 -8.46
N GLN A 54 -10.68 -5.23 -9.52
CA GLN A 54 -10.82 -4.14 -10.49
C GLN A 54 -11.41 -2.84 -9.91
N ILE A 55 -12.27 -2.94 -8.91
CA ILE A 55 -13.02 -1.79 -8.39
C ILE A 55 -12.67 -1.45 -6.93
N GLY A 56 -11.83 -2.27 -6.29
CA GLY A 56 -11.48 -2.10 -4.88
C GLY A 56 -12.67 -2.18 -3.91
N MET A 57 -13.80 -2.72 -4.38
CA MET A 57 -15.02 -2.88 -3.59
C MET A 57 -15.32 -4.38 -3.43
N TYR A 58 -15.36 -4.82 -2.20
CA TYR A 58 -15.47 -6.23 -1.87
C TYR A 58 -16.80 -6.56 -1.19
N PRO A 59 -17.31 -7.79 -1.33
CA PRO A 59 -18.56 -8.21 -0.70
C PRO A 59 -18.40 -8.31 0.81
N LYS A 60 -19.52 -8.33 1.52
CA LYS A 60 -19.55 -8.72 2.94
C LYS A 60 -19.01 -10.13 3.10
N VAL A 61 -18.05 -10.31 4.00
CA VAL A 61 -17.44 -11.60 4.31
C VAL A 61 -17.81 -12.07 5.72
N ARG A 62 -17.76 -13.38 5.95
CA ARG A 62 -18.08 -13.98 7.25
C ARG A 62 -17.03 -13.65 8.31
N ARG A 63 -15.77 -13.71 7.93
CA ARG A 63 -14.62 -13.45 8.82
C ARG A 63 -13.59 -12.59 8.11
N LEU A 64 -13.29 -11.44 8.70
CA LEU A 64 -12.27 -10.51 8.25
C LEU A 64 -11.21 -10.36 9.34
N ILE A 65 -9.95 -10.49 8.95
CA ILE A 65 -8.78 -10.24 9.79
C ILE A 65 -8.00 -9.07 9.22
N ALA A 66 -7.66 -8.11 10.05
CA ALA A 66 -6.72 -7.04 9.72
C ALA A 66 -5.38 -7.31 10.42
N ILE A 67 -4.29 -7.22 9.67
CA ILE A 67 -2.93 -7.33 10.18
C ILE A 67 -2.26 -5.97 9.93
N GLY A 68 -1.71 -5.35 10.97
CA GLY A 68 -1.00 -4.09 10.88
C GLY A 68 0.43 -4.25 10.37
N ASP A 69 1.26 -3.26 10.70
CA ASP A 69 2.64 -3.12 10.27
C ASP A 69 3.50 -4.34 10.63
N LEU A 70 4.34 -4.76 9.71
CA LEU A 70 5.21 -5.92 9.84
C LEU A 70 6.68 -5.56 9.75
N HIS A 71 7.01 -4.53 8.98
CA HIS A 71 8.36 -3.97 8.86
C HIS A 71 9.45 -5.04 8.69
N GLY A 72 9.29 -5.93 7.71
CA GLY A 72 10.29 -6.95 7.40
C GLY A 72 10.48 -8.04 8.45
N ASP A 73 9.69 -8.07 9.53
CA ASP A 73 9.80 -9.07 10.60
C ASP A 73 9.05 -10.36 10.24
N LEU A 74 9.80 -11.38 9.80
CA LEU A 74 9.24 -12.67 9.43
C LEU A 74 8.62 -13.40 10.62
N ALA A 75 9.20 -13.28 11.82
CA ALA A 75 8.70 -13.97 13.01
C ALA A 75 7.36 -13.39 13.47
N ILE A 76 7.23 -12.06 13.47
CA ILE A 76 5.96 -11.37 13.74
C ILE A 76 4.93 -11.69 12.65
N THR A 77 5.32 -11.68 11.38
CA THR A 77 4.43 -12.05 10.26
C THR A 77 3.81 -13.43 10.45
N LEU A 78 4.63 -14.45 10.69
CA LEU A 78 4.15 -15.82 10.90
C LEU A 78 3.34 -15.95 12.19
N THR A 79 3.71 -15.23 13.25
CA THR A 79 2.96 -15.20 14.50
C THR A 79 1.56 -14.61 14.31
N SER A 80 1.45 -13.48 13.60
CA SER A 80 0.18 -12.85 13.28
C SER A 80 -0.74 -13.77 12.47
N LEU A 81 -0.19 -14.46 11.47
CA LEU A 81 -0.93 -15.41 10.63
C LEU A 81 -1.39 -16.65 11.43
N ARG A 82 -0.57 -17.17 12.38
CA ARG A 82 -0.96 -18.25 13.29
C ARG A 82 -2.06 -17.82 14.25
N LEU A 83 -1.91 -16.65 14.88
CA LEU A 83 -2.95 -16.08 15.76
C LEU A 83 -4.26 -15.87 15.02
N ALA A 84 -4.19 -15.45 13.76
CA ALA A 84 -5.35 -15.36 12.88
C ALA A 84 -5.94 -16.74 12.51
N LYS A 85 -5.27 -17.85 12.83
CA LYS A 85 -5.66 -19.22 12.46
C LYS A 85 -5.90 -19.38 10.95
N VAL A 86 -5.04 -18.76 10.15
CA VAL A 86 -5.08 -18.87 8.68
C VAL A 86 -3.93 -19.70 8.12
N ILE A 87 -2.92 -19.97 8.93
CA ILE A 87 -1.86 -20.94 8.66
C ILE A 87 -1.73 -21.93 9.81
N PRO A 88 -1.11 -23.12 9.61
CA PRO A 88 -0.88 -24.10 10.68
C PRO A 88 -0.03 -23.53 11.82
N ASP A 89 -0.32 -23.97 13.04
CA ASP A 89 0.36 -23.48 14.26
C ASP A 89 1.86 -23.85 14.31
N ASN A 90 2.32 -24.83 13.53
CA ASN A 90 3.69 -25.32 13.49
C ASN A 90 4.56 -24.66 12.41
N ILE A 91 4.10 -23.57 11.80
CA ILE A 91 4.91 -22.82 10.81
C ILE A 91 5.73 -21.75 11.53
N TYR A 92 7.04 -21.79 11.32
CA TYR A 92 8.06 -20.90 11.88
C TYR A 92 9.05 -20.48 10.79
N PRO A 93 9.95 -19.50 11.00
CA PRO A 93 10.90 -19.07 9.96
C PRO A 93 11.71 -20.20 9.34
N TYR A 94 12.13 -21.20 10.12
CA TYR A 94 12.96 -22.29 9.63
C TYR A 94 12.23 -23.30 8.71
N ASN A 95 10.91 -23.30 8.69
CA ASN A 95 10.11 -24.20 7.85
C ASN A 95 9.01 -23.45 7.06
N VAL A 96 9.19 -22.16 6.81
CA VAL A 96 8.22 -21.30 6.12
C VAL A 96 7.85 -21.78 4.71
N ASN A 97 8.74 -22.53 4.05
CA ASN A 97 8.46 -23.17 2.77
C ASN A 97 7.28 -24.15 2.80
N GLN A 98 6.96 -24.71 3.98
CA GLN A 98 5.82 -25.62 4.21
C GLN A 98 4.51 -24.89 4.48
N ILE A 99 4.49 -23.55 4.41
CA ILE A 99 3.30 -22.74 4.67
C ILE A 99 2.12 -23.16 3.77
N SER A 100 0.96 -23.31 4.37
CA SER A 100 -0.30 -23.63 3.70
C SER A 100 -1.45 -22.85 4.30
N TRP A 101 -2.53 -22.71 3.53
CA TRP A 101 -3.74 -22.05 4.00
C TRP A 101 -4.65 -23.01 4.79
N CYS A 102 -5.09 -22.59 5.95
CA CYS A 102 -6.10 -23.31 6.76
C CYS A 102 -7.26 -22.39 7.20
N GLY A 103 -7.32 -21.17 6.70
CA GLY A 103 -8.30 -20.14 7.07
C GLY A 103 -9.70 -20.35 6.47
N GLY A 104 -9.90 -21.34 5.60
CA GLY A 104 -11.18 -21.52 4.89
C GLY A 104 -11.56 -20.27 4.09
N ASP A 105 -12.79 -19.79 4.25
CA ASP A 105 -13.35 -18.60 3.60
C ASP A 105 -12.96 -17.26 4.28
N THR A 106 -11.98 -17.28 5.19
CA THR A 106 -11.49 -16.08 5.88
C THR A 106 -10.82 -15.13 4.89
N TRP A 107 -11.08 -13.84 5.06
CA TRP A 107 -10.34 -12.78 4.38
C TRP A 107 -9.34 -12.14 5.32
N VAL A 108 -8.13 -11.95 4.85
CA VAL A 108 -7.06 -11.24 5.54
C VAL A 108 -6.75 -9.98 4.76
N ILE A 109 -6.66 -8.85 5.46
CA ILE A 109 -6.16 -7.58 4.92
C ILE A 109 -4.91 -7.22 5.72
N GLN A 110 -3.79 -7.16 5.04
CA GLN A 110 -2.56 -6.57 5.57
C GLN A 110 -2.55 -5.08 5.22
N LEU A 111 -2.39 -4.22 6.24
CA LEU A 111 -2.71 -2.79 6.15
C LEU A 111 -1.56 -1.91 5.60
N GLY A 112 -0.52 -2.50 5.05
CA GLY A 112 0.68 -1.82 4.57
C GLY A 112 1.84 -1.90 5.57
N ASP A 113 2.94 -1.24 5.27
CA ASP A 113 4.19 -1.30 6.03
C ASP A 113 4.67 -2.74 6.26
N GLN A 114 4.70 -3.52 5.18
CA GLN A 114 5.20 -4.90 5.17
C GLN A 114 6.72 -4.94 5.21
N ILE A 115 7.36 -3.89 4.69
CA ILE A 115 8.79 -3.76 4.40
C ILE A 115 9.48 -2.79 5.35
N ASP A 116 10.79 -2.61 5.16
CA ASP A 116 11.62 -1.64 5.85
C ASP A 116 11.85 -1.97 7.33
N ARG A 117 12.70 -2.98 7.57
CA ARG A 117 13.06 -3.45 8.91
C ARG A 117 13.99 -2.49 9.65
N CYS A 118 14.89 -1.82 8.94
CA CYS A 118 15.92 -1.00 9.57
C CYS A 118 15.35 0.24 10.25
N ARG A 119 15.97 0.61 11.37
CA ARG A 119 15.70 1.84 12.10
C ARG A 119 17.02 2.58 12.31
N PRO A 120 17.29 3.67 11.55
CA PRO A 120 18.50 4.44 11.74
C PRO A 120 18.44 5.21 13.07
N ASP A 121 19.53 5.24 13.83
CA ASP A 121 19.65 6.03 15.07
C ASP A 121 19.42 7.52 14.82
N ASN A 122 19.84 7.99 13.66
CA ASN A 122 19.60 9.34 13.21
C ASN A 122 18.73 9.29 11.94
N TRP A 123 17.49 9.68 12.05
CA TRP A 123 16.51 9.67 10.96
C TRP A 123 16.86 10.57 9.75
N SER A 124 17.91 11.40 9.85
CA SER A 124 18.48 12.13 8.71
C SER A 124 19.48 11.29 7.89
N LYS A 125 19.83 10.08 8.34
CA LYS A 125 20.71 9.14 7.67
C LYS A 125 19.91 7.97 7.10
N ASN A 126 20.47 7.32 6.10
CA ASN A 126 19.95 6.06 5.56
C ASN A 126 20.63 4.88 6.26
N CYS A 127 19.91 3.78 6.47
CA CYS A 127 20.50 2.55 7.01
C CYS A 127 21.62 1.99 6.10
N ILE A 128 21.54 2.24 4.80
CA ILE A 128 22.58 1.84 3.84
C ILE A 128 23.88 2.61 4.04
N GLU A 129 23.83 3.84 4.54
CA GLU A 129 25.00 4.70 4.72
C GLU A 129 25.75 4.45 6.03
N ASP A 130 25.10 3.84 7.01
CA ASP A 130 25.68 3.59 8.34
C ASP A 130 25.50 2.12 8.77
N LEU A 131 26.28 1.24 8.13
CA LEU A 131 26.24 -0.21 8.35
C LEU A 131 26.56 -0.65 9.79
N ASN A 132 27.12 0.24 10.61
CA ASN A 132 27.49 -0.08 11.99
C ASN A 132 26.29 -0.02 12.96
N ASP A 133 25.21 0.64 12.57
CA ASP A 133 24.05 0.84 13.44
C ASP A 133 22.86 -0.09 13.06
N VAL A 134 23.06 -1.02 12.12
CA VAL A 134 22.02 -1.96 11.71
C VAL A 134 22.01 -3.16 12.63
N THR A 135 21.14 -3.16 13.62
CA THR A 135 21.06 -4.24 14.63
C THR A 135 20.03 -5.33 14.31
N GLU A 136 19.10 -5.09 13.37
CA GLU A 136 17.95 -5.96 13.14
C GLU A 136 17.65 -6.19 11.64
N ASP A 137 18.68 -6.25 10.82
CA ASP A 137 18.54 -6.53 9.39
C ASP A 137 18.31 -8.02 9.15
N GLU A 138 17.12 -8.39 8.74
CA GLU A 138 16.74 -9.77 8.47
C GLU A 138 16.66 -10.10 6.98
N GLY A 139 16.64 -9.12 6.07
CA GLY A 139 16.52 -9.32 4.63
C GLY A 139 15.26 -10.09 4.22
N ASN A 140 14.13 -9.86 4.88
CA ASN A 140 12.92 -10.66 4.71
C ASN A 140 11.77 -9.97 3.96
N ASN A 141 11.95 -8.74 3.46
CA ASN A 141 10.88 -7.97 2.81
C ASN A 141 10.25 -8.74 1.66
N MET A 142 11.07 -9.21 0.72
CA MET A 142 10.56 -9.95 -0.44
C MET A 142 9.92 -11.27 -0.05
N MET A 143 10.45 -11.96 0.98
CA MET A 143 9.87 -13.20 1.48
C MET A 143 8.47 -12.97 2.07
N ILE A 144 8.27 -11.90 2.83
CA ILE A 144 6.97 -11.54 3.42
C ILE A 144 5.95 -11.26 2.32
N ILE A 145 6.29 -10.43 1.34
CA ILE A 145 5.42 -10.15 0.18
C ILE A 145 5.03 -11.46 -0.54
N GLN A 146 5.99 -12.34 -0.78
CA GLN A 146 5.74 -13.63 -1.44
C GLN A 146 4.86 -14.57 -0.61
N ILE A 147 4.99 -14.55 0.72
CA ILE A 147 4.11 -15.31 1.63
C ILE A 147 2.65 -14.86 1.44
N PHE A 148 2.38 -13.55 1.50
CA PHE A 148 1.02 -13.03 1.34
C PHE A 148 0.46 -13.36 -0.04
N GLN A 149 1.24 -13.22 -1.11
CA GLN A 149 0.83 -13.59 -2.46
C GLN A 149 0.51 -15.09 -2.59
N LYS A 150 1.38 -15.96 -2.05
CA LYS A 150 1.17 -17.41 -2.04
C LYS A 150 -0.10 -17.78 -1.26
N LEU A 151 -0.32 -17.16 -0.11
CA LEU A 151 -1.51 -17.40 0.70
C LEU A 151 -2.79 -16.92 0.00
N ASP A 152 -2.78 -15.80 -0.75
CA ASP A 152 -3.95 -15.37 -1.52
C ASP A 152 -4.34 -16.39 -2.59
N VAL A 153 -3.35 -16.92 -3.32
CA VAL A 153 -3.58 -17.99 -4.30
C VAL A 153 -4.25 -19.21 -3.65
N MET A 154 -3.74 -19.63 -2.48
CA MET A 154 -4.30 -20.77 -1.75
C MET A 154 -5.69 -20.45 -1.17
N ALA A 155 -5.88 -19.25 -0.61
CA ALA A 155 -7.14 -18.82 0.00
C ALA A 155 -8.28 -18.78 -1.01
N LYS A 156 -8.03 -18.33 -2.24
CA LYS A 156 -9.01 -18.28 -3.34
C LYS A 156 -9.65 -19.63 -3.62
N ALA A 157 -8.91 -20.71 -3.51
CA ALA A 157 -9.45 -22.07 -3.69
C ALA A 157 -10.50 -22.45 -2.62
N HIS A 158 -10.55 -21.71 -1.51
CA HIS A 158 -11.48 -21.95 -0.39
C HIS A 158 -12.48 -20.81 -0.19
N GLY A 159 -12.58 -19.85 -1.13
CA GLY A 159 -13.44 -18.67 -1.02
C GLY A 159 -12.88 -17.56 -0.12
N GLY A 160 -11.65 -17.72 0.36
CA GLY A 160 -10.93 -16.71 1.14
C GLY A 160 -10.10 -15.79 0.25
N ARG A 161 -9.49 -14.79 0.86
CA ARG A 161 -8.56 -13.84 0.23
C ARG A 161 -7.47 -13.42 1.20
N VAL A 162 -6.33 -13.04 0.64
CA VAL A 162 -5.28 -12.31 1.37
C VAL A 162 -4.90 -11.09 0.53
N LEU A 163 -5.24 -9.91 1.02
CA LEU A 163 -5.03 -8.65 0.32
C LEU A 163 -3.95 -7.85 1.06
N GLY A 164 -3.03 -7.26 0.33
CA GLY A 164 -2.06 -6.29 0.85
C GLY A 164 -2.44 -4.87 0.43
N MET A 165 -2.28 -3.93 1.36
CA MET A 165 -2.37 -2.49 1.09
C MET A 165 -0.97 -1.90 1.03
N LEU A 166 -0.85 -0.71 0.49
CA LEU A 166 0.37 0.09 0.56
C LEU A 166 0.31 0.97 1.81
N GLY A 167 1.33 0.87 2.65
CA GLY A 167 1.57 1.79 3.74
C GLY A 167 2.51 2.93 3.33
N ASN A 168 2.93 3.74 4.30
CA ASN A 168 3.85 4.84 4.01
C ASN A 168 5.25 4.34 3.64
N HIS A 169 5.71 3.19 4.15
CA HIS A 169 7.02 2.64 3.81
C HIS A 169 7.07 2.14 2.35
N GLU A 170 6.03 1.48 1.86
CA GLU A 170 5.96 1.13 0.44
C GLU A 170 5.97 2.39 -0.44
N LEU A 171 5.25 3.44 -0.06
CA LEU A 171 5.23 4.71 -0.81
C LEU A 171 6.58 5.42 -0.76
N MET A 172 7.28 5.43 0.39
CA MET A 172 8.64 5.97 0.50
C MET A 172 9.59 5.28 -0.48
N ASN A 173 9.53 3.95 -0.58
CA ASN A 173 10.35 3.19 -1.53
C ASN A 173 10.02 3.55 -2.99
N VAL A 174 8.74 3.75 -3.33
CA VAL A 174 8.33 4.24 -4.67
C VAL A 174 8.91 5.62 -4.96
N ASP A 175 8.96 6.50 -3.95
CA ASP A 175 9.51 7.86 -4.04
C ASP A 175 11.05 7.88 -3.96
N LYS A 176 11.68 6.71 -3.85
CA LYS A 176 13.15 6.53 -3.68
C LYS A 176 13.69 7.08 -2.36
N ASP A 177 12.89 7.13 -1.35
CA ASP A 177 13.32 7.40 0.03
C ASP A 177 13.61 6.07 0.74
N PHE A 178 14.85 5.63 0.70
CA PHE A 178 15.32 4.33 1.20
C PHE A 178 15.89 4.40 2.63
N ARG A 179 15.52 5.39 3.42
CA ARG A 179 16.07 5.59 4.78
C ARG A 179 15.92 4.37 5.69
N TYR A 180 14.88 3.58 5.51
CA TYR A 180 14.54 2.42 6.34
C TYR A 180 14.78 1.09 5.64
N VAL A 181 15.31 1.13 4.42
CA VAL A 181 15.71 -0.08 3.70
C VAL A 181 16.97 -0.63 4.35
N SER A 182 16.96 -1.92 4.65
CA SER A 182 18.12 -2.57 5.25
C SER A 182 19.19 -2.87 4.21
N PRO A 183 20.47 -2.97 4.61
CA PRO A 183 21.57 -3.31 3.68
C PRO A 183 21.44 -4.68 3.03
N GLN A 184 20.60 -5.58 3.55
CA GLN A 184 20.38 -6.92 2.97
C GLN A 184 19.24 -6.96 1.95
N GLU A 185 18.49 -5.87 1.78
CA GLU A 185 17.39 -5.72 0.83
C GLU A 185 17.85 -5.03 -0.47
#